data_b119608a5f0bb0b1bab8f45844232944
#
_entry.id   b119608a5f0bb0b1bab8f45844232944
#
_cell.length_a   1.000
_cell.length_b   1.000
_cell.length_c   1.000
_cell.angle_alpha   90.00
_cell.angle_beta   90.00
_cell.angle_gamma   90.00
#
_symmetry.space_group_name_H-M   'P 1'
#
loop_
_entity.id
_entity.type
_entity.pdbx_description
1 polymer ?
#
loop_
_entity_poly.entity_id
_entity_poly.type
_entity_poly.pdbx_seq_one_letter_code
_entity_poly.pdbx_strand_id
1 'polypeptide(L)'
;MPEMTRTWLVPTPINTSPLAFSIREPPLTGDNLGLKTWGTAFTIAKKLDDLRTKYFSHLFYRQASSMQVLELGSGTGLVGIAAAAIWGVHVQLTDLPEIQANLSFNVLQNTQVVEAQGGHIGSSVLDWKDPSSFDRSGFQVCLPNPSILN
;
A
#
# COMPACT_ATOMS: atom_id res chain seq x y z
N MET A 1 5.65 2.05 23.59
CA MET A 1 5.92 0.70 23.05
C MET A 1 7.21 0.75 22.23
N PRO A 2 8.05 -0.25 22.26
CA PRO A 2 9.24 -0.29 21.44
C PRO A 2 8.88 -0.40 19.95
N GLU A 3 9.85 -0.07 19.07
CA GLU A 3 9.75 -0.36 17.63
C GLU A 3 9.49 -1.85 17.42
N MET A 4 8.64 -2.17 16.49
CA MET A 4 8.26 -3.55 16.18
C MET A 4 8.22 -3.76 14.68
N THR A 5 8.79 -4.86 14.20
CA THR A 5 8.62 -5.33 12.84
C THR A 5 7.75 -6.58 12.86
N ARG A 6 6.69 -6.56 12.07
CA ARG A 6 5.77 -7.71 11.93
C ARG A 6 5.79 -8.23 10.50
N THR A 7 5.67 -9.54 10.36
CA THR A 7 5.44 -10.18 9.06
C THR A 7 3.95 -10.43 8.89
N TRP A 8 3.40 -9.91 7.79
CA TRP A 8 2.01 -10.09 7.41
C TRP A 8 1.92 -11.08 6.25
N LEU A 9 1.18 -12.17 6.43
CA LEU A 9 0.99 -13.20 5.41
C LEU A 9 -0.31 -12.93 4.65
N VAL A 10 -0.19 -12.59 3.38
CA VAL A 10 -1.34 -12.27 2.52
C VAL A 10 -1.52 -13.37 1.48
N PRO A 11 -2.65 -14.09 1.48
CA PRO A 11 -2.91 -15.14 0.51
C PRO A 11 -3.05 -14.58 -0.90
N THR A 12 -2.60 -15.34 -1.87
CA THR A 12 -2.73 -15.01 -3.29
C THR A 12 -3.37 -16.16 -4.05
N PRO A 13 -4.14 -15.89 -5.12
CA PRO A 13 -4.78 -16.95 -5.92
C PRO A 13 -3.79 -17.74 -6.77
N ILE A 14 -2.63 -17.17 -7.06
CA ILE A 14 -1.65 -17.74 -8.01
C ILE A 14 -0.65 -18.64 -7.32
N ASN A 15 -0.30 -18.37 -6.06
CA ASN A 15 0.71 -19.09 -5.32
C ASN A 15 0.07 -20.00 -4.26
N THR A 16 0.64 -21.19 -4.06
CA THR A 16 0.24 -22.10 -2.98
C THR A 16 0.63 -21.56 -1.60
N SER A 17 1.64 -20.70 -1.53
CA SER A 17 2.11 -20.03 -0.32
C SER A 17 1.72 -18.56 -0.31
N PRO A 18 1.33 -18.01 0.85
CA PRO A 18 1.03 -16.59 0.97
C PRO A 18 2.28 -15.74 0.75
N LEU A 19 2.09 -14.49 0.30
CA LEU A 19 3.16 -13.51 0.26
C LEU A 19 3.40 -12.96 1.67
N ALA A 20 4.67 -12.83 2.03
CA ALA A 20 5.10 -12.30 3.33
C ALA A 20 5.58 -10.85 3.17
N PHE A 21 4.90 -9.92 3.82
CA PHE A 21 5.29 -8.50 3.85
C PHE A 21 5.83 -8.15 5.23
N SER A 22 7.02 -7.55 5.27
CA SER A 22 7.67 -7.10 6.49
C SER A 22 7.36 -5.63 6.75
N ILE A 23 6.63 -5.33 7.81
CA ILE A 23 6.16 -3.97 8.14
C ILE A 23 6.72 -3.54 9.49
N ARG A 24 7.49 -2.45 9.47
CA ARG A 24 7.98 -1.78 10.66
C ARG A 24 6.93 -0.83 11.20
N GLU A 25 6.68 -0.92 12.50
CA GLU A 25 5.86 -0.02 13.28
C GLU A 25 6.77 0.66 14.33
N PRO A 26 7.09 1.95 14.19
CA PRO A 26 7.88 2.68 15.19
C PRO A 26 7.10 2.80 16.51
N PRO A 27 7.77 3.19 17.61
CA PRO A 27 7.09 3.46 18.86
C PRO A 27 6.02 4.52 18.67
N LEU A 28 4.82 4.27 19.19
CA LEU A 28 3.77 5.29 19.19
C LEU A 28 4.15 6.39 20.18
N THR A 29 4.42 7.57 19.67
CA THR A 29 4.64 8.79 20.44
C THR A 29 3.57 9.81 20.06
N GLY A 30 2.69 10.17 21.00
CA GLY A 30 1.61 11.12 20.75
C GLY A 30 0.55 10.61 19.77
N ASP A 31 0.09 11.47 18.89
CA ASP A 31 -1.07 11.21 17.99
C ASP A 31 -0.68 10.55 16.67
N ASN A 32 0.50 9.95 16.55
CA ASN A 32 1.00 9.35 15.32
C ASN A 32 0.36 7.99 14.99
N LEU A 33 -0.98 7.97 14.87
CA LEU A 33 -1.76 6.77 14.57
C LEU A 33 -1.44 6.17 13.18
N GLY A 34 -0.94 6.96 12.24
CA GLY A 34 -0.50 6.50 10.92
C GLY A 34 0.73 5.60 10.94
N LEU A 35 1.46 5.53 12.07
CA LEU A 35 2.63 4.64 12.22
C LEU A 35 2.26 3.23 12.67
N LYS A 36 0.98 2.93 12.84
CA LYS A 36 0.48 1.61 13.22
C LYS A 36 -0.28 0.94 12.07
N THR A 37 -0.05 -0.36 11.90
CA THR A 37 -0.85 -1.17 10.97
C THR A 37 -2.15 -1.59 11.65
N TRP A 38 -3.26 -1.09 11.13
CA TRP A 38 -4.58 -1.43 11.64
C TRP A 38 -5.08 -2.76 11.09
N GLY A 39 -5.86 -3.48 11.88
CA GLY A 39 -6.45 -4.76 11.47
C GLY A 39 -7.30 -4.65 10.20
N THR A 40 -7.93 -3.50 9.96
CA THR A 40 -8.68 -3.20 8.74
C THR A 40 -7.77 -3.24 7.50
N ALA A 41 -6.55 -2.69 7.57
CA ALA A 41 -5.59 -2.75 6.48
C ALA A 41 -5.24 -4.19 6.10
N PHE A 42 -5.03 -5.06 7.09
CA PHE A 42 -4.80 -6.48 6.84
C PHE A 42 -6.02 -7.19 6.25
N THR A 43 -7.21 -6.87 6.73
CA THR A 43 -8.47 -7.41 6.18
C THR A 43 -8.65 -7.05 4.71
N ILE A 44 -8.36 -5.80 4.33
CA ILE A 44 -8.40 -5.36 2.94
C ILE A 44 -7.30 -6.04 2.11
N ALA A 45 -6.08 -6.11 2.62
CA ALA A 45 -4.97 -6.78 1.92
C ALA A 45 -5.35 -8.22 1.53
N LYS A 46 -6.02 -8.97 2.41
CA LYS A 46 -6.53 -10.32 2.11
C LYS A 46 -7.64 -10.38 1.07
N LYS A 47 -8.30 -9.27 0.77
CA LYS A 47 -9.41 -9.17 -0.18
C LYS A 47 -9.05 -8.53 -1.52
N LEU A 48 -7.80 -8.16 -1.73
CA LEU A 48 -7.37 -7.42 -2.92
C LEU A 48 -7.67 -8.15 -4.23
N ASP A 49 -7.50 -9.47 -4.27
CA ASP A 49 -7.85 -10.26 -5.46
C ASP A 49 -9.35 -10.28 -5.73
N ASP A 50 -10.16 -10.46 -4.70
CA ASP A 50 -11.62 -10.36 -4.80
C ASP A 50 -12.06 -8.97 -5.30
N LEU A 51 -11.44 -7.91 -4.77
CA LEU A 51 -11.73 -6.52 -5.17
C LEU A 51 -11.38 -6.29 -6.64
N ARG A 52 -10.22 -6.76 -7.07
CA ARG A 52 -9.81 -6.70 -8.48
C ARG A 52 -10.84 -7.38 -9.37
N THR A 53 -11.18 -8.62 -9.05
CA THR A 53 -12.05 -9.46 -9.88
C THR A 53 -13.48 -8.93 -9.95
N LYS A 54 -14.03 -8.47 -8.82
CA LYS A 54 -15.44 -8.09 -8.73
C LYS A 54 -15.71 -6.64 -9.12
N TYR A 55 -14.78 -5.73 -8.81
CA TYR A 55 -15.05 -4.29 -8.91
C TYR A 55 -14.12 -3.56 -9.89
N PHE A 56 -12.89 -4.02 -10.05
CA PHE A 56 -11.89 -3.31 -10.83
C PHE A 56 -11.46 -4.05 -12.10
N SER A 57 -12.07 -5.19 -12.42
CA SER A 57 -11.68 -5.99 -13.59
C SER A 57 -11.62 -5.18 -14.88
N HIS A 58 -12.54 -4.23 -15.08
CA HIS A 58 -12.58 -3.36 -16.25
C HIS A 58 -11.33 -2.47 -16.42
N LEU A 59 -10.60 -2.20 -15.34
CA LEU A 59 -9.37 -1.40 -15.40
C LEU A 59 -8.16 -2.22 -15.84
N PHE A 60 -8.22 -3.55 -15.72
CA PHE A 60 -7.11 -4.45 -16.01
C PHE A 60 -7.11 -5.02 -17.43
N TYR A 61 -8.15 -4.74 -18.24
CA TYR A 61 -8.25 -5.25 -19.62
C TYR A 61 -7.19 -4.70 -20.58
N ARG A 62 -6.56 -3.57 -20.26
CA ARG A 62 -5.61 -2.86 -21.13
C ARG A 62 -4.19 -2.80 -20.57
N GLN A 63 -3.53 -3.92 -20.31
CA GLN A 63 -2.15 -3.97 -19.81
C GLN A 63 -2.00 -3.49 -18.35
N ALA A 64 -2.02 -4.41 -17.42
CA ALA A 64 -1.74 -4.16 -16.00
C ALA A 64 -0.38 -3.48 -15.77
N SER A 65 0.60 -3.73 -16.62
CA SER A 65 1.94 -3.13 -16.54
C SER A 65 1.98 -1.60 -16.72
N SER A 66 0.96 -1.02 -17.35
CA SER A 66 0.85 0.45 -17.51
C SER A 66 -0.07 1.11 -16.50
N MET A 67 -0.75 0.31 -15.66
CA MET A 67 -1.65 0.86 -14.66
C MET A 67 -0.86 1.47 -13.50
N GLN A 68 -1.24 2.68 -13.12
CA GLN A 68 -0.73 3.36 -11.94
C GLN A 68 -1.84 3.55 -10.91
N VAL A 69 -1.56 3.14 -9.69
CA VAL A 69 -2.46 3.24 -8.55
C VAL A 69 -1.89 4.25 -7.57
N LEU A 70 -2.72 5.13 -7.08
CA LEU A 70 -2.38 6.07 -6.01
C LEU A 70 -3.06 5.63 -4.71
N GLU A 71 -2.28 5.44 -3.65
CA GLU A 71 -2.82 5.23 -2.31
C GLU A 71 -2.72 6.51 -1.50
N LEU A 72 -3.83 6.93 -0.91
CA LEU A 72 -3.94 8.11 -0.07
C LEU A 72 -3.93 7.73 1.39
N GLY A 73 -3.03 8.32 2.18
CA GLY A 73 -2.91 8.04 3.60
C GLY A 73 -2.46 6.60 3.86
N SER A 74 -1.35 6.19 3.28
CA SER A 74 -0.88 4.79 3.29
C SER A 74 -0.49 4.28 4.67
N GLY A 75 -0.20 5.18 5.62
CA GLY A 75 0.26 4.80 6.95
C GLY A 75 1.54 3.97 6.90
N THR A 76 1.47 2.72 7.36
CA THR A 76 2.62 1.79 7.28
C THR A 76 2.82 1.18 5.90
N GLY A 77 1.85 1.33 4.97
CA GLY A 77 1.95 0.93 3.57
C GLY A 77 1.44 -0.49 3.23
N LEU A 78 0.91 -1.25 4.20
CA LEU A 78 0.57 -2.66 3.97
C LEU A 78 -0.39 -2.86 2.79
N VAL A 79 -1.44 -2.03 2.64
CA VAL A 79 -2.45 -2.20 1.59
C VAL A 79 -1.85 -1.94 0.21
N GLY A 80 -1.16 -0.82 0.02
CA GLY A 80 -0.54 -0.46 -1.26
C GLY A 80 0.57 -1.42 -1.67
N ILE A 81 1.42 -1.85 -0.73
CA ILE A 81 2.47 -2.84 -0.97
C ILE A 81 1.85 -4.17 -1.43
N ALA A 82 0.82 -4.65 -0.71
CA ALA A 82 0.12 -5.87 -1.08
C ALA A 82 -0.61 -5.73 -2.43
N ALA A 83 -1.25 -4.58 -2.70
CA ALA A 83 -1.93 -4.32 -3.96
C ALA A 83 -0.96 -4.37 -5.15
N ALA A 84 0.21 -3.75 -5.03
CA ALA A 84 1.23 -3.79 -6.07
C ALA A 84 1.66 -5.23 -6.42
N ALA A 85 1.88 -6.06 -5.39
CA ALA A 85 2.26 -7.46 -5.57
C ALA A 85 1.13 -8.31 -6.16
N ILE A 86 -0.10 -8.20 -5.59
CA ILE A 86 -1.23 -9.05 -5.98
C ILE A 86 -1.79 -8.67 -7.35
N TRP A 87 -1.80 -7.38 -7.66
CA TRP A 87 -2.31 -6.88 -8.94
C TRP A 87 -1.25 -6.80 -10.04
N GLY A 88 0.04 -6.87 -9.69
CA GLY A 88 1.14 -6.72 -10.65
C GLY A 88 1.18 -5.33 -11.29
N VAL A 89 0.95 -4.28 -10.51
CA VAL A 89 0.84 -2.89 -10.98
C VAL A 89 1.83 -1.97 -10.27
N HIS A 90 1.96 -0.75 -10.76
CA HIS A 90 2.69 0.30 -10.05
C HIS A 90 1.77 0.97 -9.03
N VAL A 91 2.17 0.99 -7.76
CA VAL A 91 1.49 1.70 -6.68
C VAL A 91 2.38 2.79 -6.11
N GLN A 92 1.89 4.02 -6.13
CA GLN A 92 2.49 5.16 -5.43
C GLN A 92 1.78 5.34 -4.09
N LEU A 93 2.51 5.06 -3.01
CA LEU A 93 2.02 5.20 -1.65
C LEU A 93 2.28 6.63 -1.15
N THR A 94 1.27 7.27 -0.57
CA THR A 94 1.41 8.66 -0.11
C THR A 94 0.86 8.85 1.29
N ASP A 95 1.52 9.71 2.05
CA ASP A 95 1.07 10.12 3.38
C ASP A 95 1.68 11.49 3.75
N LEU A 96 1.40 11.93 4.98
CA LEU A 96 1.93 13.17 5.55
C LEU A 96 3.46 13.11 5.73
N PRO A 97 4.14 14.27 5.81
CA PRO A 97 5.60 14.31 5.98
C PRO A 97 6.13 13.52 7.17
N GLU A 98 5.42 13.52 8.30
CA GLU A 98 5.81 12.80 9.51
C GLU A 98 5.72 11.27 9.39
N ILE A 99 4.95 10.78 8.45
CA ILE A 99 4.78 9.34 8.17
C ILE A 99 5.79 8.85 7.13
N GLN A 100 6.24 9.73 6.26
CA GLN A 100 7.02 9.40 5.06
C GLN A 100 8.29 8.59 5.35
N ALA A 101 9.04 8.89 6.41
CA ALA A 101 10.28 8.17 6.71
C ALA A 101 10.05 6.68 6.99
N ASN A 102 9.01 6.34 7.76
CA ASN A 102 8.64 4.95 8.03
C ASN A 102 8.02 4.28 6.81
N LEU A 103 7.18 5.00 6.08
CA LEU A 103 6.57 4.49 4.84
C LEU A 103 7.64 4.13 3.80
N SER A 104 8.61 5.01 3.55
CA SER A 104 9.74 4.74 2.66
C SER A 104 10.55 3.52 3.09
N PHE A 105 10.79 3.37 4.39
CA PHE A 105 11.48 2.19 4.91
C PHE A 105 10.70 0.91 4.58
N ASN A 106 9.40 0.87 4.83
CA ASN A 106 8.55 -0.29 4.54
C ASN A 106 8.47 -0.60 3.04
N VAL A 107 8.40 0.44 2.19
CA VAL A 107 8.47 0.29 0.73
C VAL A 107 9.77 -0.39 0.33
N LEU A 108 10.93 0.08 0.80
CA LEU A 108 12.23 -0.51 0.48
C LEU A 108 12.34 -1.96 0.95
N GLN A 109 11.86 -2.28 2.15
CA GLN A 109 11.88 -3.63 2.71
C GLN A 109 11.10 -4.65 1.86
N ASN A 110 10.07 -4.20 1.15
CA ASN A 110 9.17 -5.08 0.40
C ASN A 110 9.34 -4.99 -1.12
N THR A 111 10.24 -4.15 -1.63
CA THR A 111 10.46 -3.96 -3.08
C THR A 111 10.73 -5.29 -3.78
N GLN A 112 11.59 -6.13 -3.25
CA GLN A 112 11.97 -7.40 -3.88
C GLN A 112 10.78 -8.36 -4.00
N VAL A 113 9.95 -8.49 -2.97
CA VAL A 113 8.78 -9.38 -3.02
C VAL A 113 7.72 -8.86 -3.98
N VAL A 114 7.57 -7.54 -4.09
CA VAL A 114 6.63 -6.90 -5.02
C VAL A 114 7.10 -7.08 -6.48
N GLU A 115 8.37 -6.81 -6.76
CA GLU A 115 8.95 -6.95 -8.11
C GLU A 115 8.93 -8.39 -8.59
N ALA A 116 9.12 -9.37 -7.69
CA ALA A 116 8.99 -10.79 -8.02
C ALA A 116 7.58 -11.17 -8.49
N GLN A 117 6.55 -10.38 -8.18
CA GLN A 117 5.17 -10.54 -8.63
C GLN A 117 4.82 -9.64 -9.85
N GLY A 118 5.80 -8.91 -10.38
CA GLY A 118 5.61 -8.01 -11.52
C GLY A 118 5.05 -6.63 -11.16
N GLY A 119 4.96 -6.30 -9.87
CA GLY A 119 4.54 -4.99 -9.41
C GLY A 119 5.71 -4.03 -9.18
N HIS A 120 5.40 -2.76 -8.94
CA HIS A 120 6.36 -1.74 -8.54
C HIS A 120 5.76 -0.85 -7.45
N ILE A 121 6.59 -0.38 -6.54
CA ILE A 121 6.14 0.51 -5.45
C ILE A 121 7.08 1.70 -5.29
N GLY A 122 6.48 2.84 -4.99
CA GLY A 122 7.19 4.04 -4.58
C GLY A 122 6.43 4.74 -3.45
N SER A 123 7.07 5.69 -2.79
CA SER A 123 6.41 6.50 -1.78
C SER A 123 6.76 7.97 -1.91
N SER A 124 5.82 8.84 -1.57
CA SER A 124 6.02 10.30 -1.55
C SER A 124 5.09 10.97 -0.55
N VAL A 125 5.43 12.21 -0.24
CA VAL A 125 4.57 13.05 0.61
C VAL A 125 3.38 13.55 -0.19
N LEU A 126 2.19 13.45 0.39
CA LEU A 126 0.99 14.13 -0.08
C LEU A 126 0.18 14.61 1.12
N ASP A 127 0.19 15.90 1.36
CA ASP A 127 -0.70 16.53 2.32
C ASP A 127 -2.01 16.93 1.62
N TRP A 128 -3.13 16.40 2.08
CA TRP A 128 -4.44 16.71 1.49
C TRP A 128 -4.88 18.15 1.69
N LYS A 129 -4.29 18.85 2.67
CA LYS A 129 -4.54 20.28 2.90
C LYS A 129 -3.81 21.16 1.87
N ASP A 130 -2.71 20.65 1.32
CA ASP A 130 -1.95 21.32 0.27
C ASP A 130 -1.50 20.31 -0.82
N PRO A 131 -2.43 19.89 -1.69
CA PRO A 131 -2.13 18.93 -2.75
C PRO A 131 -1.47 19.56 -3.98
N SER A 132 -1.15 20.86 -3.95
CA SER A 132 -0.68 21.61 -5.12
C SER A 132 0.64 21.13 -5.69
N SER A 133 1.51 20.54 -4.86
CA SER A 133 2.82 20.01 -5.25
C SER A 133 2.78 18.57 -5.80
N PHE A 134 1.63 17.90 -5.77
CA PHE A 134 1.50 16.51 -6.18
C PHE A 134 0.85 16.41 -7.57
N ASP A 135 1.57 15.83 -8.52
CA ASP A 135 1.02 15.51 -9.84
C ASP A 135 0.20 14.22 -9.79
N ARG A 136 -1.09 14.35 -10.00
CA ARG A 136 -2.06 13.23 -10.02
C ARG A 136 -2.32 12.67 -11.42
N SER A 137 -1.69 13.24 -12.44
CA SER A 137 -1.85 12.77 -13.81
C SER A 137 -1.32 11.34 -13.97
N GLY A 138 -2.03 10.49 -14.67
CA GLY A 138 -1.62 9.12 -14.95
C GLY A 138 -2.11 8.06 -13.96
N PHE A 139 -2.72 8.43 -12.83
CA PHE A 139 -3.29 7.44 -11.89
C PHE A 139 -4.73 7.06 -12.28
N GLN A 140 -4.99 5.75 -12.40
CA GLN A 140 -6.31 5.20 -12.76
C GLN A 140 -7.12 4.75 -11.54
N VAL A 141 -6.44 4.41 -10.44
CA VAL A 141 -7.08 3.96 -9.20
C VAL A 141 -6.54 4.74 -8.03
N CYS A 142 -7.43 5.16 -7.15
CA CYS A 142 -7.08 5.78 -5.88
C CYS A 142 -7.58 4.90 -4.73
N LEU A 143 -6.68 4.44 -3.89
CA LEU A 143 -6.99 3.65 -2.70
C LEU A 143 -6.97 4.55 -1.46
N PRO A 144 -8.11 4.79 -0.81
CA PRO A 144 -8.13 5.48 0.47
C PRO A 144 -7.64 4.55 1.58
N ASN A 145 -6.93 5.12 2.55
CA ASN A 145 -6.63 4.37 3.77
C ASN A 145 -7.94 4.10 4.54
N PRO A 146 -8.26 2.83 4.85
CA PRO A 146 -9.48 2.48 5.56
C PRO A 146 -9.56 3.04 6.99
N SER A 147 -8.45 3.45 7.59
CA SER A 147 -8.45 4.07 8.94
C SER A 147 -9.08 5.47 8.97
N ILE A 148 -9.35 6.08 7.81
CA ILE A 148 -9.91 7.44 7.69
C ILE A 148 -11.43 7.42 7.58
N LEU A 149 -12.03 6.25 7.38
CA LEU A 149 -13.48 6.09 7.19
C LEU A 149 -14.27 5.88 8.48
N ASN A 150 -13.64 6.12 9.65
CA ASN A 150 -14.30 6.06 10.96
C ASN A 150 -14.45 7.44 11.58
#